data_70ec5e1c423fa7271f1fe11a08c65671
#
_entry.id   70ec5e1c423fa7271f1fe11a08c65671
#
_cell.length_a   1.000
_cell.length_b   1.000
_cell.length_c   1.000
_cell.angle_alpha   90.00
_cell.angle_beta   90.00
_cell.angle_gamma   90.00
#
_symmetry.space_group_name_H-M   'P 1'
#
loop_
_entity.id
_entity.type
_entity.pdbx_description
1 polymer ?
#
loop_
_entity_poly.entity_id
_entity_poly.type
_entity_poly.pdbx_seq_one_letter_code
_entity_poly.pdbx_strand_id
1 'polypeptide(L)'
;ENLIFPLCGLLCLMLILSGIMASAISKRIVKPINELDLESPEENQIYEELSPLLSKIYRQNREIQNQLELAKQQQEEFALITENMQEGLIVIDKYTMILSANSSAWNLFHMDRVCQGESVYCLDRAEDFRHAIEHVLEGEHEELVLKLNGSDIQLIANPVIRGQKTEGAVILLVDVTEKLERENLRREFSANVSHELKT
;
A
#
# COMPACT_ATOMS: atom_id res chain seq x y z
N GLU A 1 -36.95 69.51 -16.13
CA GLU A 1 -37.62 68.16 -16.30
C GLU A 1 -37.21 67.46 -17.61
N ASN A 2 -36.78 68.17 -18.67
CA ASN A 2 -36.54 67.55 -19.98
C ASN A 2 -35.19 66.81 -20.11
N LEU A 3 -34.30 66.87 -19.10
CA LEU A 3 -32.97 66.20 -19.16
C LEU A 3 -32.94 64.78 -18.57
N ILE A 4 -33.93 64.44 -17.74
CA ILE A 4 -33.98 63.15 -17.02
C ILE A 4 -34.33 62.00 -18.00
N PHE A 5 -35.23 62.21 -18.93
CA PHE A 5 -35.64 61.23 -19.93
C PHE A 5 -34.48 60.74 -20.85
N PRO A 6 -33.66 61.65 -21.44
CA PRO A 6 -32.53 61.18 -22.25
C PRO A 6 -31.43 60.52 -21.39
N LEU A 7 -31.24 60.94 -20.11
CA LEU A 7 -30.26 60.33 -19.24
C LEU A 7 -30.66 58.89 -18.83
N CYS A 8 -31.94 58.65 -18.51
CA CYS A 8 -32.46 57.30 -18.29
C CYS A 8 -32.35 56.41 -19.53
N GLY A 9 -32.61 56.94 -20.73
CA GLY A 9 -32.43 56.24 -21.99
C GLY A 9 -30.99 55.80 -22.23
N LEU A 10 -30.04 56.69 -21.94
CA LEU A 10 -28.60 56.39 -22.04
C LEU A 10 -28.14 55.32 -21.05
N LEU A 11 -28.63 55.37 -19.82
CA LEU A 11 -28.36 54.39 -18.79
C LEU A 11 -28.90 52.98 -19.15
N CYS A 12 -30.13 52.91 -19.65
CA CYS A 12 -30.73 51.68 -20.14
C CYS A 12 -29.95 51.09 -21.32
N LEU A 13 -29.52 51.93 -22.26
CA LEU A 13 -28.71 51.51 -23.39
C LEU A 13 -27.36 50.93 -22.95
N MET A 14 -26.67 51.57 -21.98
CA MET A 14 -25.42 51.07 -21.42
C MET A 14 -25.60 49.71 -20.71
N LEU A 15 -26.68 49.54 -19.95
CA LEU A 15 -26.97 48.25 -19.30
C LEU A 15 -27.25 47.14 -20.29
N ILE A 16 -28.00 47.42 -21.34
CA ILE A 16 -28.27 46.47 -22.44
C ILE A 16 -26.96 46.08 -23.15
N LEU A 17 -26.13 47.05 -23.49
CA LEU A 17 -24.86 46.81 -24.13
C LEU A 17 -23.89 45.98 -23.27
N SER A 18 -23.83 46.31 -21.98
CA SER A 18 -23.06 45.53 -20.97
C SER A 18 -23.54 44.10 -20.85
N GLY A 19 -24.86 43.86 -20.82
CA GLY A 19 -25.45 42.54 -20.80
C GLY A 19 -25.14 41.71 -22.05
N ILE A 20 -25.21 42.34 -23.21
CA ILE A 20 -24.86 41.68 -24.48
C ILE A 20 -23.37 41.32 -24.52
N MET A 21 -22.47 42.25 -24.12
CA MET A 21 -21.05 41.98 -24.01
C MET A 21 -20.73 40.85 -22.98
N ALA A 22 -21.31 40.90 -21.80
CA ALA A 22 -21.12 39.87 -20.80
C ALA A 22 -21.58 38.48 -21.29
N SER A 23 -22.73 38.41 -21.96
CA SER A 23 -23.24 37.18 -22.57
C SER A 23 -22.34 36.68 -23.72
N ALA A 24 -21.81 37.57 -24.53
CA ALA A 24 -20.90 37.21 -25.62
C ALA A 24 -19.56 36.67 -25.09
N ILE A 25 -19.00 37.30 -24.05
CA ILE A 25 -17.78 36.84 -23.35
C ILE A 25 -18.03 35.49 -22.68
N SER A 26 -19.13 35.34 -21.97
CA SER A 26 -19.48 34.08 -21.31
C SER A 26 -19.61 32.90 -22.27
N LYS A 27 -20.30 33.10 -23.40
CA LYS A 27 -20.49 32.08 -24.43
C LYS A 27 -19.20 31.78 -25.22
N ARG A 28 -18.36 32.78 -25.46
CA ARG A 28 -17.19 32.63 -26.32
C ARG A 28 -15.92 32.22 -25.59
N ILE A 29 -15.81 32.51 -24.29
CA ILE A 29 -14.62 32.24 -23.51
C ILE A 29 -14.90 31.23 -22.39
N VAL A 30 -15.92 31.46 -21.54
CA VAL A 30 -16.16 30.66 -20.32
C VAL A 30 -16.75 29.30 -20.68
N LYS A 31 -17.71 29.25 -21.59
CA LYS A 31 -18.38 27.99 -21.95
C LYS A 31 -17.40 26.97 -22.55
N PRO A 32 -16.54 27.29 -23.50
CA PRO A 32 -15.56 26.35 -24.06
C PRO A 32 -14.51 25.88 -23.04
N ILE A 33 -14.14 26.73 -22.08
CA ILE A 33 -13.18 26.34 -21.01
C ILE A 33 -13.81 25.35 -20.05
N ASN A 34 -15.10 25.47 -19.72
CA ASN A 34 -15.81 24.55 -18.85
C ASN A 34 -16.20 23.23 -19.53
N GLU A 35 -16.29 23.22 -20.86
CA GLU A 35 -16.60 22.03 -21.67
C GLU A 35 -15.33 21.33 -22.18
N LEU A 36 -14.14 21.69 -21.67
CA LEU A 36 -12.87 21.08 -22.01
C LEU A 36 -12.86 19.61 -21.54
N ASP A 37 -12.91 18.71 -22.52
CA ASP A 37 -12.69 17.30 -22.25
C ASP A 37 -11.17 17.04 -22.14
N LEU A 38 -10.72 16.69 -20.94
CA LEU A 38 -9.33 16.39 -20.66
C LEU A 38 -8.95 14.96 -21.06
N GLU A 39 -9.91 14.12 -21.46
CA GLU A 39 -9.67 12.74 -21.90
C GLU A 39 -9.50 12.65 -23.43
N SER A 40 -10.09 13.57 -24.20
CA SER A 40 -10.08 13.54 -25.66
C SER A 40 -9.50 14.84 -26.26
N PRO A 41 -8.16 14.97 -26.32
CA PRO A 41 -7.50 16.22 -26.72
C PRO A 41 -7.74 16.64 -28.20
N GLU A 42 -7.97 15.68 -29.09
CA GLU A 42 -8.05 15.92 -30.53
C GLU A 42 -9.38 16.57 -30.96
N GLU A 43 -10.43 16.53 -30.12
CA GLU A 43 -11.73 17.11 -30.39
C GLU A 43 -11.87 18.57 -29.91
N ASN A 44 -10.92 19.04 -29.12
CA ASN A 44 -10.96 20.40 -28.57
C ASN A 44 -10.43 21.43 -29.59
N GLN A 45 -11.32 22.02 -30.38
CA GLN A 45 -11.01 23.20 -31.25
C GLN A 45 -10.82 24.46 -30.38
N ILE A 46 -9.89 24.48 -29.46
CA ILE A 46 -9.75 25.60 -28.53
C ILE A 46 -8.39 26.25 -28.69
N TYR A 47 -8.45 27.55 -29.05
CA TYR A 47 -7.38 28.56 -29.04
C TYR A 47 -5.95 28.01 -29.17
N GLU A 48 -5.29 28.29 -30.29
CA GLU A 48 -3.87 27.95 -30.52
C GLU A 48 -2.96 28.36 -29.35
N GLU A 49 -3.35 29.40 -28.62
CA GLU A 49 -2.61 29.95 -27.48
C GLU A 49 -2.63 29.04 -26.24
N LEU A 50 -3.66 28.20 -26.05
CA LEU A 50 -3.78 27.24 -24.93
C LEU A 50 -3.21 25.85 -25.26
N SER A 51 -2.96 25.59 -26.55
CA SER A 51 -2.43 24.29 -27.00
C SER A 51 -1.14 23.85 -26.30
N PRO A 52 -0.13 24.71 -26.03
CA PRO A 52 1.07 24.29 -25.30
C PRO A 52 0.80 23.92 -23.85
N LEU A 53 -0.14 24.60 -23.19
CA LEU A 53 -0.53 24.30 -21.79
C LEU A 53 -1.28 22.98 -21.72
N LEU A 54 -2.24 22.78 -22.60
CA LEU A 54 -3.00 21.54 -22.71
C LEU A 54 -2.07 20.35 -23.00
N SER A 55 -1.18 20.46 -23.95
CA SER A 55 -0.19 19.42 -24.27
C SER A 55 0.69 19.06 -23.08
N LYS A 56 1.04 20.04 -22.24
CA LYS A 56 1.79 19.80 -21.01
C LYS A 56 0.97 19.06 -19.97
N ILE A 57 -0.30 19.43 -19.78
CA ILE A 57 -1.22 18.76 -18.85
C ILE A 57 -1.45 17.31 -19.29
N TYR A 58 -1.71 17.07 -20.57
CA TYR A 58 -1.87 15.71 -21.11
C TYR A 58 -0.65 14.85 -20.92
N ARG A 59 0.54 15.41 -21.19
CA ARG A 59 1.78 14.67 -20.95
C ARG A 59 1.97 14.33 -19.48
N GLN A 60 1.65 15.25 -18.56
CA GLN A 60 1.73 14.99 -17.12
C GLN A 60 0.70 13.95 -16.67
N ASN A 61 -0.56 14.04 -17.13
CA ASN A 61 -1.57 13.05 -16.81
C ASN A 61 -1.17 11.66 -17.31
N ARG A 62 -0.68 11.57 -18.55
CA ARG A 62 -0.20 10.30 -19.11
C ARG A 62 0.96 9.73 -18.30
N GLU A 63 1.89 10.58 -17.87
CA GLU A 63 3.00 10.17 -17.00
C GLU A 63 2.51 9.64 -15.66
N ILE A 64 1.56 10.34 -15.02
CA ILE A 64 0.94 9.88 -13.76
C ILE A 64 0.22 8.55 -13.95
N GLN A 65 -0.53 8.37 -15.04
CA GLN A 65 -1.20 7.10 -15.33
C GLN A 65 -0.20 5.97 -15.54
N ASN A 66 0.88 6.21 -16.28
CA ASN A 66 1.94 5.21 -16.47
C ASN A 66 2.63 4.84 -15.16
N GLN A 67 2.90 5.81 -14.29
CA GLN A 67 3.50 5.55 -12.97
C GLN A 67 2.54 4.78 -12.05
N LEU A 68 1.24 5.09 -12.09
CA LEU A 68 0.22 4.37 -11.34
C LEU A 68 0.10 2.90 -11.80
N GLU A 69 0.08 2.69 -13.11
CA GLU A 69 0.04 1.34 -13.71
C GLU A 69 1.28 0.52 -13.31
N LEU A 70 2.47 1.12 -13.40
CA LEU A 70 3.72 0.47 -13.00
C LEU A 70 3.72 0.14 -11.50
N ALA A 71 3.28 1.06 -10.65
CA ALA A 71 3.18 0.82 -9.21
C ALA A 71 2.19 -0.32 -8.89
N LYS A 72 1.06 -0.37 -9.60
CA LYS A 72 0.07 -1.43 -9.48
C LYS A 72 0.65 -2.79 -9.90
N GLN A 73 1.34 -2.84 -11.03
CA GLN A 73 2.01 -4.07 -11.50
C GLN A 73 3.04 -4.57 -10.48
N GLN A 74 3.87 -3.68 -9.93
CA GLN A 74 4.84 -4.05 -8.89
C GLN A 74 4.16 -4.58 -7.62
N GLN A 75 3.04 -4.00 -7.22
CA GLN A 75 2.26 -4.47 -6.08
C GLN A 75 1.65 -5.85 -6.34
N GLU A 76 1.09 -6.08 -7.54
CA GLU A 76 0.54 -7.37 -7.94
C GLU A 76 1.64 -8.45 -8.02
N GLU A 77 2.80 -8.12 -8.57
CA GLU A 77 3.95 -9.03 -8.63
C GLU A 77 4.44 -9.42 -7.22
N PHE A 78 4.58 -8.44 -6.34
CA PHE A 78 4.95 -8.69 -4.94
C PHE A 78 3.91 -9.58 -4.24
N ALA A 79 2.62 -9.32 -4.42
CA ALA A 79 1.55 -10.13 -3.86
C ALA A 79 1.60 -11.57 -4.39
N LEU A 80 1.80 -11.76 -5.71
CA LEU A 80 1.93 -13.09 -6.31
C LEU A 80 3.12 -13.87 -5.75
N ILE A 81 4.27 -13.22 -5.54
CA ILE A 81 5.45 -13.88 -4.96
C ILE A 81 5.14 -14.31 -3.53
N THR A 82 4.65 -13.40 -2.70
CA THR A 82 4.40 -13.68 -1.28
C THR A 82 3.30 -14.71 -1.06
N GLU A 83 2.23 -14.71 -1.88
CA GLU A 83 1.13 -15.68 -1.79
C GLU A 83 1.54 -17.10 -2.21
N ASN A 84 2.57 -17.24 -3.07
CA ASN A 84 3.07 -18.55 -3.50
C ASN A 84 4.25 -19.06 -2.67
N MET A 85 4.70 -18.33 -1.66
CA MET A 85 5.72 -18.82 -0.71
C MET A 85 5.13 -19.90 0.21
N GLN A 86 5.94 -20.87 0.59
CA GLN A 86 5.59 -21.86 1.61
C GLN A 86 5.74 -21.29 3.01
N GLU A 87 6.66 -20.36 3.17
CA GLU A 87 6.89 -19.65 4.43
C GLU A 87 5.78 -18.64 4.70
N GLY A 88 5.36 -18.53 5.95
CA GLY A 88 4.45 -17.49 6.39
C GLY A 88 5.17 -16.14 6.45
N LEU A 89 4.57 -15.11 5.84
CA LEU A 89 5.07 -13.74 5.91
C LEU A 89 4.01 -12.86 6.55
N ILE A 90 4.41 -12.11 7.59
CA ILE A 90 3.55 -11.13 8.27
C ILE A 90 4.31 -9.81 8.36
N VAL A 91 3.63 -8.71 8.04
CA VAL A 91 4.15 -7.35 8.20
C VAL A 91 3.26 -6.63 9.20
N ILE A 92 3.86 -6.06 10.23
CA ILE A 92 3.16 -5.28 11.26
C ILE A 92 3.69 -3.85 11.32
N ASP A 93 2.83 -2.94 11.79
CA ASP A 93 3.24 -1.59 12.11
C ASP A 93 3.80 -1.48 13.55
N LYS A 94 4.24 -0.28 13.92
CA LYS A 94 4.75 0.02 15.27
C LYS A 94 3.71 -0.10 16.40
N TYR A 95 2.43 -0.23 16.07
CA TYR A 95 1.32 -0.42 17.00
C TYR A 95 0.88 -1.88 17.06
N THR A 96 1.69 -2.80 16.52
CA THR A 96 1.41 -4.24 16.42
C THR A 96 0.27 -4.62 15.47
N MET A 97 -0.24 -3.68 14.66
CA MET A 97 -1.34 -3.95 13.72
C MET A 97 -0.82 -4.68 12.49
N ILE A 98 -1.49 -5.72 12.06
CA ILE A 98 -1.15 -6.49 10.87
C ILE A 98 -1.48 -5.66 9.63
N LEU A 99 -0.43 -5.21 8.92
CA LEU A 99 -0.55 -4.50 7.65
C LEU A 99 -0.78 -5.46 6.48
N SER A 100 -0.08 -6.59 6.49
CA SER A 100 -0.16 -7.62 5.44
C SER A 100 0.26 -8.96 5.99
N ALA A 101 -0.35 -10.03 5.51
CA ALA A 101 0.10 -11.40 5.73
C ALA A 101 -0.30 -12.26 4.54
N ASN A 102 0.54 -13.24 4.17
CA ASN A 102 0.25 -14.17 3.09
C ASN A 102 -0.60 -15.37 3.57
N SER A 103 -1.12 -16.13 2.62
CA SER A 103 -1.96 -17.30 2.91
C SER A 103 -1.24 -18.36 3.75
N SER A 104 0.07 -18.53 3.56
CA SER A 104 0.87 -19.49 4.34
C SER A 104 0.94 -19.11 5.82
N ALA A 105 1.02 -17.81 6.16
CA ALA A 105 0.99 -17.36 7.54
C ALA A 105 -0.33 -17.73 8.23
N TRP A 106 -1.47 -17.50 7.55
CA TRP A 106 -2.78 -17.87 8.10
C TRP A 106 -2.92 -19.37 8.30
N ASN A 107 -2.43 -20.16 7.35
CA ASN A 107 -2.45 -21.63 7.43
C ASN A 107 -1.62 -22.17 8.60
N LEU A 108 -0.43 -21.62 8.87
CA LEU A 108 0.43 -22.04 9.97
C LEU A 108 -0.23 -21.80 11.35
N PHE A 109 -0.97 -20.69 11.49
CA PHE A 109 -1.74 -20.42 12.70
C PHE A 109 -3.12 -21.09 12.73
N HIS A 110 -3.50 -21.86 11.70
CA HIS A 110 -4.83 -22.49 11.55
C HIS A 110 -5.97 -21.47 11.70
N MET A 111 -5.80 -20.31 11.12
CA MET A 111 -6.76 -19.21 11.18
C MET A 111 -7.61 -19.22 9.93
N ASP A 112 -8.90 -19.53 10.07
CA ASP A 112 -9.89 -19.41 8.97
C ASP A 112 -10.26 -17.94 8.66
N ARG A 113 -9.91 -17.03 9.58
CA ARG A 113 -10.23 -15.61 9.48
C ARG A 113 -8.96 -14.79 9.26
N VAL A 114 -9.00 -13.97 8.23
CA VAL A 114 -7.96 -12.96 7.96
C VAL A 114 -8.08 -11.85 9.01
N CYS A 115 -7.06 -11.71 9.88
CA CYS A 115 -6.97 -10.67 10.92
C CYS A 115 -6.22 -9.41 10.45
N GLN A 116 -6.26 -9.09 9.15
CA GLN A 116 -5.64 -7.87 8.64
C GLN A 116 -6.28 -6.63 9.28
N GLY A 117 -5.45 -5.72 9.78
CA GLY A 117 -5.91 -4.56 10.54
C GLY A 117 -6.25 -4.84 12.01
N GLU A 118 -6.02 -6.05 12.50
CA GLU A 118 -6.06 -6.39 13.93
C GLU A 118 -4.64 -6.49 14.51
N SER A 119 -4.51 -6.54 15.83
CA SER A 119 -3.20 -6.71 16.47
C SER A 119 -2.65 -8.12 16.21
N VAL A 120 -1.35 -8.23 15.98
CA VAL A 120 -0.65 -9.51 15.76
C VAL A 120 -0.83 -10.50 16.91
N TYR A 121 -1.16 -10.02 18.10
CA TYR A 121 -1.48 -10.87 19.26
C TYR A 121 -2.80 -11.64 19.13
N CYS A 122 -3.59 -11.41 18.06
CA CYS A 122 -4.72 -12.28 17.73
C CYS A 122 -4.26 -13.67 17.24
N LEU A 123 -3.02 -13.79 16.72
CA LEU A 123 -2.45 -15.02 16.16
C LEU A 123 -2.00 -15.97 17.26
N ASP A 124 -1.23 -15.45 18.22
CA ASP A 124 -0.76 -16.21 19.38
C ASP A 124 -0.64 -15.27 20.59
N ARG A 125 -0.99 -15.82 21.77
CA ARG A 125 -0.91 -15.12 23.06
C ARG A 125 0.20 -15.66 23.95
N ALA A 126 1.00 -16.61 23.45
CA ALA A 126 2.14 -17.13 24.19
C ALA A 126 3.10 -16.01 24.59
N GLU A 127 3.71 -16.15 25.75
CA GLU A 127 4.61 -15.14 26.31
C GLU A 127 5.83 -14.96 25.42
N ASP A 128 6.39 -16.07 24.90
CA ASP A 128 7.55 -16.04 24.00
C ASP A 128 7.25 -15.28 22.70
N PHE A 129 6.06 -15.49 22.11
CA PHE A 129 5.64 -14.76 20.93
C PHE A 129 5.50 -13.27 21.21
N ARG A 130 4.90 -12.91 22.34
CA ARG A 130 4.75 -11.50 22.73
C ARG A 130 6.09 -10.82 22.95
N HIS A 131 7.01 -11.45 23.69
CA HIS A 131 8.36 -10.92 23.90
C HIS A 131 9.10 -10.68 22.59
N ALA A 132 9.02 -11.62 21.65
CA ALA A 132 9.65 -11.45 20.33
C ALA A 132 9.11 -10.23 19.57
N ILE A 133 7.79 -10.00 19.62
CA ILE A 133 7.17 -8.83 18.99
C ILE A 133 7.60 -7.53 19.67
N GLU A 134 7.67 -7.50 21.01
CA GLU A 134 8.10 -6.32 21.77
C GLU A 134 9.56 -5.96 21.43
N HIS A 135 10.49 -6.92 21.47
CA HIS A 135 11.91 -6.69 21.17
C HIS A 135 12.14 -6.25 19.71
N VAL A 136 11.45 -6.87 18.77
CA VAL A 136 11.63 -6.45 17.36
C VAL A 136 11.13 -5.02 17.12
N LEU A 137 10.10 -4.58 17.84
CA LEU A 137 9.63 -3.19 17.76
C LEU A 137 10.55 -2.20 18.48
N GLU A 138 11.36 -2.66 19.42
CA GLU A 138 12.48 -1.89 20.03
C GLU A 138 13.67 -1.75 19.08
N GLY A 139 13.69 -2.51 17.98
CA GLY A 139 14.70 -2.42 16.93
C GLY A 139 15.70 -3.58 16.93
N GLU A 140 15.45 -4.63 17.70
CA GLU A 140 16.29 -5.82 17.78
C GLU A 140 15.79 -6.92 16.83
N HIS A 141 16.70 -7.75 16.35
CA HIS A 141 16.36 -8.94 15.58
C HIS A 141 16.04 -10.09 16.53
N GLU A 142 14.92 -10.78 16.29
CA GLU A 142 14.50 -11.91 17.11
C GLU A 142 14.33 -13.17 16.28
N GLU A 143 14.80 -14.29 16.85
CA GLU A 143 14.67 -15.62 16.26
C GLU A 143 14.37 -16.63 17.34
N LEU A 144 13.25 -17.35 17.21
CA LEU A 144 12.84 -18.39 18.15
C LEU A 144 12.05 -19.49 17.43
N VAL A 145 11.93 -20.64 18.08
CA VAL A 145 11.10 -21.74 17.61
C VAL A 145 9.86 -21.84 18.48
N LEU A 146 8.69 -21.70 17.86
CA LEU A 146 7.38 -21.84 18.46
C LEU A 146 6.81 -23.22 18.15
N LYS A 147 6.08 -23.80 19.11
CA LYS A 147 5.27 -24.99 18.85
C LYS A 147 3.85 -24.57 18.51
N LEU A 148 3.50 -24.62 17.23
CA LEU A 148 2.16 -24.29 16.74
C LEU A 148 1.50 -25.56 16.22
N ASN A 149 0.39 -25.95 16.82
CA ASN A 149 -0.46 -27.07 16.35
C ASN A 149 0.29 -28.40 16.13
N GLY A 150 1.35 -28.64 16.89
CA GLY A 150 2.17 -29.86 16.80
C GLY A 150 3.34 -29.78 15.84
N SER A 151 3.51 -28.66 15.11
CA SER A 151 4.67 -28.35 14.28
C SER A 151 5.64 -27.41 15.00
N ASP A 152 6.92 -27.55 14.71
CA ASP A 152 7.98 -26.64 15.16
C ASP A 152 8.16 -25.54 14.12
N ILE A 153 7.72 -24.32 14.44
CA ILE A 153 7.77 -23.16 13.54
C ILE A 153 8.87 -22.20 13.99
N GLN A 154 9.87 -22.01 13.14
CA GLN A 154 10.90 -21.00 13.35
C GLN A 154 10.31 -19.63 12.98
N LEU A 155 10.22 -18.75 13.98
CA LEU A 155 9.85 -17.34 13.80
C LEU A 155 11.12 -16.52 13.70
N ILE A 156 11.23 -15.71 12.66
CA ILE A 156 12.33 -14.77 12.42
C ILE A 156 11.70 -13.39 12.27
N ALA A 157 11.93 -12.51 13.24
CA ALA A 157 11.38 -11.17 13.25
C ALA A 157 12.48 -10.13 13.03
N ASN A 158 12.30 -9.27 12.03
CA ASN A 158 13.22 -8.22 11.67
C ASN A 158 12.54 -6.85 11.77
N PRO A 159 13.15 -5.86 12.42
CA PRO A 159 12.60 -4.52 12.51
C PRO A 159 12.69 -3.81 11.16
N VAL A 160 11.64 -3.06 10.81
CA VAL A 160 11.64 -2.13 9.69
C VAL A 160 12.01 -0.76 10.20
N ILE A 161 13.25 -0.33 9.93
CA ILE A 161 13.80 0.92 10.44
C ILE A 161 13.80 1.97 9.33
N ARG A 162 13.23 3.15 9.61
CA ARG A 162 13.32 4.33 8.76
C ARG A 162 13.98 5.48 9.53
N GLY A 163 15.21 5.85 9.10
CA GLY A 163 16.04 6.80 9.86
C GLY A 163 16.50 6.18 11.17
N GLN A 164 16.05 6.72 12.30
CA GLN A 164 16.39 6.23 13.66
C GLN A 164 15.16 5.68 14.41
N LYS A 165 14.06 5.40 13.70
CA LYS A 165 12.82 4.92 14.32
C LYS A 165 12.39 3.61 13.70
N THR A 166 11.93 2.70 14.53
CA THR A 166 11.25 1.48 14.09
C THR A 166 9.83 1.85 13.66
N GLU A 167 9.49 1.58 12.40
CA GLU A 167 8.17 1.84 11.81
C GLU A 167 7.27 0.59 11.88
N GLY A 168 7.86 -0.57 12.16
CA GLY A 168 7.17 -1.84 12.25
C GLY A 168 8.13 -3.01 12.18
N ALA A 169 7.64 -4.20 11.85
CA ALA A 169 8.46 -5.40 11.70
C ALA A 169 7.96 -6.30 10.56
N VAL A 170 8.88 -7.08 10.03
CA VAL A 170 8.61 -8.20 9.13
C VAL A 170 8.89 -9.50 9.88
N ILE A 171 7.92 -10.40 9.92
CA ILE A 171 7.97 -11.67 10.60
C ILE A 171 7.88 -12.76 9.54
N LEU A 172 8.89 -13.63 9.51
CA LEU A 172 8.94 -14.82 8.68
C LEU A 172 8.71 -16.05 9.55
N LEU A 173 7.86 -16.96 9.08
CA LEU A 173 7.49 -18.20 9.75
C LEU A 173 7.89 -19.37 8.86
N VAL A 174 8.76 -20.24 9.35
CA VAL A 174 9.28 -21.38 8.60
C VAL A 174 8.96 -22.68 9.36
N ASP A 175 8.30 -23.63 8.73
CA ASP A 175 8.12 -24.96 9.31
C ASP A 175 9.47 -25.71 9.28
N VAL A 176 10.00 -25.99 10.46
CA VAL A 176 11.29 -26.67 10.65
C VAL A 176 11.12 -28.05 11.28
N THR A 177 9.89 -28.56 11.35
CA THR A 177 9.56 -29.83 12.01
C THR A 177 10.43 -30.98 11.47
N GLU A 178 10.40 -31.20 10.15
CA GLU A 178 11.22 -32.26 9.54
C GLU A 178 12.73 -32.07 9.72
N LYS A 179 13.19 -30.81 9.73
CA LYS A 179 14.60 -30.50 9.94
C LYS A 179 15.03 -30.88 11.34
N LEU A 180 14.25 -30.49 12.33
CA LEU A 180 14.54 -30.79 13.74
C LEU A 180 14.43 -32.27 14.04
N GLU A 181 13.43 -32.96 13.51
CA GLU A 181 13.30 -34.42 13.63
C GLU A 181 14.51 -35.16 13.08
N ARG A 182 14.96 -34.81 11.87
CA ARG A 182 16.15 -35.38 11.24
C ARG A 182 17.41 -35.10 12.04
N GLU A 183 17.56 -33.91 12.60
CA GLU A 183 18.70 -33.58 13.45
C GLU A 183 18.68 -34.37 14.77
N ASN A 184 17.52 -34.53 15.38
CA ASN A 184 17.38 -35.33 16.60
C ASN A 184 17.70 -36.81 16.37
N LEU A 185 17.16 -37.42 15.29
CA LEU A 185 17.50 -38.80 14.89
C LEU A 185 19.00 -38.96 14.66
N ARG A 186 19.65 -38.01 13.98
CA ARG A 186 21.09 -38.03 13.75
C ARG A 186 21.90 -37.96 15.08
N ARG A 187 21.45 -37.12 16.01
CA ARG A 187 22.10 -37.01 17.34
C ARG A 187 21.93 -38.27 18.14
N GLU A 188 20.73 -38.83 18.15
CA GLU A 188 20.43 -40.09 18.86
C GLU A 188 21.24 -41.26 18.26
N PHE A 189 21.31 -41.38 16.94
CA PHE A 189 22.12 -42.38 16.28
C PHE A 189 23.60 -42.25 16.67
N SER A 190 24.17 -41.02 16.61
CA SER A 190 25.55 -40.78 16.96
C SER A 190 25.85 -41.08 18.43
N ALA A 191 24.92 -40.79 19.33
CA ALA A 191 25.05 -41.10 20.74
C ALA A 191 25.05 -42.61 21.00
N ASN A 192 24.12 -43.36 20.37
CA ASN A 192 24.00 -44.79 20.48
C ASN A 192 25.23 -45.51 19.95
N VAL A 193 25.72 -45.14 18.74
CA VAL A 193 26.96 -45.68 18.16
C VAL A 193 28.17 -45.41 19.07
N SER A 194 28.27 -44.19 19.65
CA SER A 194 29.37 -43.82 20.55
C SER A 194 29.31 -44.62 21.87
N HIS A 195 28.12 -44.98 22.34
CA HIS A 195 27.91 -45.79 23.55
C HIS A 195 28.32 -47.25 23.29
N GLU A 196 27.90 -47.83 22.16
CA GLU A 196 28.24 -49.22 21.83
C GLU A 196 29.73 -49.43 21.50
N LEU A 197 30.41 -48.41 20.94
CA LEU A 197 31.86 -48.49 20.70
C LEU A 197 32.74 -48.32 21.95
N LYS A 198 32.18 -47.88 23.07
CA LYS A 198 32.90 -47.73 24.37
C LYS A 198 32.74 -48.91 25.29
N THR A 199 31.89 -49.87 24.93
CA THR A 199 31.71 -51.16 25.61
C THR A 199 32.55 -52.21 24.94
#